data_4a098fb30475978907f67602d466aa2c
#
_entry.id   4a098fb30475978907f67602d466aa2c
#
_cell.length_a   1.000
_cell.length_b   1.000
_cell.length_c   1.000
_cell.angle_alpha   90.00
_cell.angle_beta   90.00
_cell.angle_gamma   90.00
#
_symmetry.space_group_name_H-M   'P 1'
#
loop_
_entity.id
_entity.type
_entity.pdbx_description
1 polymer ?
#
loop_
_entity_poly.entity_id
_entity_poly.type
_entity_poly.pdbx_seq_one_letter_code
_entity_poly.pdbx_strand_id
1 'polypeptide(L)'
;MERYQDKVVLITGAGDVAEAAAKRLLCEGAKVAFSDFSQEALDAAISGLKAEGWDGERLMGIKCDVRKYEECEAAANAVLARWGQIDTLVATAGIIRHCPIDEMTEAQWQDVVDINLTGVFHAVKSVVPSMKERKYGHIVVISSI
;
A
#
# COMPACT_ATOMS: atom_id res chain seq x y z
N MET A 1 1.41 -23.63 -2.46
CA MET A 1 0.62 -23.55 -1.20
C MET A 1 -0.15 -22.24 -1.29
N GLU A 2 -1.46 -22.29 -1.25
CA GLU A 2 -2.33 -21.12 -1.50
C GLU A 2 -2.80 -20.49 -0.18
N ARG A 3 -1.86 -19.95 0.59
CA ARG A 3 -2.13 -19.37 1.92
C ARG A 3 -2.98 -18.11 1.87
N TYR A 4 -2.99 -17.44 0.72
CA TYR A 4 -3.72 -16.20 0.49
C TYR A 4 -4.87 -16.37 -0.52
N GLN A 5 -5.32 -17.61 -0.73
CA GLN A 5 -6.45 -17.86 -1.63
C GLN A 5 -7.65 -16.99 -1.27
N ASP A 6 -8.13 -16.20 -2.23
CA ASP A 6 -9.24 -15.25 -2.11
C ASP A 6 -9.06 -14.12 -1.07
N LYS A 7 -7.85 -13.97 -0.50
CA LYS A 7 -7.52 -12.86 0.39
C LYS A 7 -7.25 -11.58 -0.40
N VAL A 8 -7.61 -10.46 0.19
CA VAL A 8 -7.43 -9.13 -0.37
C VAL A 8 -6.34 -8.39 0.39
N VAL A 9 -5.34 -7.91 -0.33
CA VAL A 9 -4.20 -7.18 0.23
C VAL A 9 -4.17 -5.76 -0.34
N LEU A 10 -4.11 -4.78 0.53
CA LEU A 10 -3.81 -3.39 0.18
C LEU A 10 -2.35 -3.12 0.49
N ILE A 11 -1.59 -2.63 -0.49
CA ILE A 11 -0.19 -2.25 -0.36
C ILE A 11 -0.08 -0.74 -0.59
N THR A 12 0.47 0.02 0.36
CA THR A 12 0.78 1.43 0.13
C THR A 12 2.17 1.56 -0.50
N GLY A 13 2.26 2.30 -1.59
CA GLY A 13 3.44 2.36 -2.46
C GLY A 13 3.35 1.36 -3.63
N ALA A 14 3.99 1.71 -4.74
CA ALA A 14 4.06 0.90 -5.96
C ALA A 14 5.51 0.72 -6.46
N GLY A 15 6.49 0.81 -5.56
CA GLY A 15 7.90 0.58 -5.87
C GLY A 15 8.31 -0.89 -5.74
N ASP A 16 9.62 -1.15 -5.87
CA ASP A 16 10.21 -2.49 -5.97
C ASP A 16 9.80 -3.42 -4.81
N VAL A 17 9.78 -2.92 -3.57
CA VAL A 17 9.38 -3.71 -2.39
C VAL A 17 7.91 -4.10 -2.47
N ALA A 18 7.04 -3.15 -2.88
CA ALA A 18 5.61 -3.39 -3.06
C ALA A 18 5.35 -4.41 -4.17
N GLU A 19 6.05 -4.29 -5.31
CA GLU A 19 5.93 -5.23 -6.42
C GLU A 19 6.39 -6.65 -6.04
N ALA A 20 7.53 -6.76 -5.35
CA ALA A 20 8.04 -8.06 -4.89
C ALA A 20 7.07 -8.75 -3.92
N ALA A 21 6.50 -7.98 -2.99
CA ALA A 21 5.45 -8.46 -2.08
C ALA A 21 4.20 -8.89 -2.85
N ALA A 22 3.75 -8.08 -3.82
CA ALA A 22 2.59 -8.38 -4.65
C ALA A 22 2.76 -9.68 -5.44
N LYS A 23 3.90 -9.88 -6.10
CA LYS A 23 4.22 -11.13 -6.83
C LYS A 23 4.11 -12.34 -5.92
N ARG A 24 4.68 -12.27 -4.73
CA ARG A 24 4.58 -13.35 -3.77
C ARG A 24 3.15 -13.64 -3.34
N LEU A 25 2.39 -12.60 -3.02
CA LEU A 25 0.98 -12.70 -2.61
C LEU A 25 0.08 -13.23 -3.74
N LEU A 26 0.29 -12.77 -4.97
CA LEU A 26 -0.40 -13.27 -6.15
C LEU A 26 -0.15 -14.76 -6.41
N CYS A 27 1.10 -15.23 -6.24
CA CYS A 27 1.46 -16.66 -6.29
C CYS A 27 0.70 -17.49 -5.25
N GLU A 28 0.33 -16.89 -4.13
CA GLU A 28 -0.38 -17.56 -3.04
C GLU A 28 -1.91 -17.38 -3.09
N GLY A 29 -2.43 -16.85 -4.21
CA GLY A 29 -3.87 -16.75 -4.46
C GLY A 29 -4.51 -15.40 -4.11
N ALA A 30 -3.75 -14.38 -3.66
CA ALA A 30 -4.30 -13.09 -3.27
C ALA A 30 -4.84 -12.25 -4.44
N LYS A 31 -5.71 -11.30 -4.11
CA LYS A 31 -6.00 -10.10 -4.90
C LYS A 31 -5.20 -8.95 -4.29
N VAL A 32 -4.59 -8.11 -5.12
CA VAL A 32 -3.67 -7.05 -4.66
C VAL A 32 -4.11 -5.69 -5.19
N ALA A 33 -4.30 -4.76 -4.27
CA ALA A 33 -4.45 -3.34 -4.57
C ALA A 33 -3.18 -2.59 -4.19
N PHE A 34 -2.69 -1.73 -5.09
CA PHE A 34 -1.67 -0.74 -4.78
C PHE A 34 -2.31 0.62 -4.56
N SER A 35 -1.82 1.38 -3.60
CA SER A 35 -2.10 2.81 -3.50
C SER A 35 -0.79 3.59 -3.54
N ASP A 36 -0.68 4.57 -4.43
CA ASP A 36 0.52 5.38 -4.57
C ASP A 36 0.16 6.82 -4.93
N PHE A 37 1.02 7.76 -4.54
CA PHE A 37 0.94 9.16 -4.93
C PHE A 37 1.11 9.35 -6.45
N SER A 38 1.97 8.54 -7.08
CA SER A 38 2.28 8.59 -8.50
C SER A 38 1.38 7.67 -9.32
N GLN A 39 0.56 8.25 -10.20
CA GLN A 39 -0.21 7.48 -11.17
C GLN A 39 0.70 6.69 -12.11
N GLU A 40 1.83 7.28 -12.51
CA GLU A 40 2.82 6.62 -13.37
C GLU A 40 3.39 5.34 -12.72
N ALA A 41 3.73 5.41 -11.42
CA ALA A 41 4.21 4.24 -10.69
C ALA A 41 3.15 3.13 -10.60
N LEU A 42 1.88 3.50 -10.36
CA LEU A 42 0.77 2.55 -10.36
C LEU A 42 0.59 1.87 -11.72
N ASP A 43 0.60 2.66 -12.79
CA ASP A 43 0.42 2.15 -14.15
C ASP A 43 1.58 1.22 -14.55
N ALA A 44 2.81 1.58 -14.16
CA ALA A 44 3.99 0.75 -14.40
C ALA A 44 3.92 -0.58 -13.63
N ALA A 45 3.60 -0.56 -12.34
CA ALA A 45 3.48 -1.76 -11.52
C ALA A 45 2.37 -2.70 -12.04
N ILE A 46 1.18 -2.16 -12.34
CA ILE A 46 0.07 -2.96 -12.87
C ILE A 46 0.39 -3.52 -14.25
N SER A 47 0.96 -2.70 -15.16
CA SER A 47 1.30 -3.13 -16.52
C SER A 47 2.42 -4.17 -16.49
N GLY A 48 3.42 -4.01 -15.62
CA GLY A 48 4.50 -4.97 -15.43
C GLY A 48 3.99 -6.33 -14.98
N LEU A 49 3.12 -6.35 -13.97
CA LEU A 49 2.51 -7.59 -13.49
C LEU A 49 1.64 -8.26 -14.56
N LYS A 50 0.84 -7.51 -15.31
CA LYS A 50 0.05 -8.06 -16.43
C LYS A 50 0.93 -8.65 -17.54
N ALA A 51 2.06 -8.00 -17.84
CA ALA A 51 3.02 -8.51 -18.83
C ALA A 51 3.68 -9.81 -18.39
N GLU A 52 3.81 -10.04 -17.08
CA GLU A 52 4.27 -11.31 -16.49
C GLU A 52 3.17 -12.41 -16.47
N GLY A 53 1.96 -12.10 -16.93
CA GLY A 53 0.86 -13.06 -17.04
C GLY A 53 -0.10 -13.08 -15.85
N TRP A 54 -0.01 -12.11 -14.92
CA TRP A 54 -0.96 -12.02 -13.81
C TRP A 54 -2.32 -11.50 -14.28
N ASP A 55 -3.38 -12.12 -13.76
CA ASP A 55 -4.76 -11.75 -14.06
C ASP A 55 -5.07 -10.32 -13.58
N GLY A 56 -5.42 -9.45 -14.51
CA GLY A 56 -5.76 -8.07 -14.21
C GLY A 56 -6.97 -7.88 -13.30
N GLU A 57 -7.89 -8.85 -13.22
CA GLU A 57 -9.02 -8.80 -12.29
C GLU A 57 -8.59 -8.93 -10.83
N ARG A 58 -7.41 -9.46 -10.60
CA ARG A 58 -6.80 -9.59 -9.28
C ARG A 58 -5.90 -8.39 -8.90
N LEU A 59 -5.82 -7.38 -9.79
CA LEU A 59 -4.97 -6.21 -9.62
C LEU A 59 -5.81 -4.93 -9.59
N MET A 60 -5.43 -3.99 -8.74
CA MET A 60 -6.04 -2.66 -8.65
C MET A 60 -4.98 -1.60 -8.33
N GLY A 61 -5.01 -0.48 -9.02
CA GLY A 61 -4.20 0.70 -8.71
C GLY A 61 -5.10 1.85 -8.25
N ILE A 62 -4.72 2.53 -7.19
CA ILE A 62 -5.49 3.64 -6.60
C ILE A 62 -4.53 4.79 -6.30
N LYS A 63 -4.76 5.95 -6.90
CA LYS A 63 -4.00 7.15 -6.58
C LYS A 63 -4.32 7.61 -5.15
N CYS A 64 -3.28 7.79 -4.32
CA CYS A 64 -3.45 8.12 -2.91
C CYS A 64 -2.18 8.78 -2.36
N ASP A 65 -2.31 9.96 -1.81
CA ASP A 65 -1.29 10.59 -0.99
C ASP A 65 -1.49 10.18 0.48
N VAL A 66 -0.59 9.35 1.01
CA VAL A 66 -0.69 8.84 2.39
C VAL A 66 -0.63 9.95 3.45
N ARG A 67 -0.16 11.15 3.12
CA ARG A 67 -0.18 12.31 4.00
C ARG A 67 -1.60 12.81 4.30
N LYS A 68 -2.57 12.42 3.48
CA LYS A 68 -3.98 12.82 3.59
C LYS A 68 -4.85 11.63 3.99
N TYR A 69 -5.41 11.71 5.17
CA TYR A 69 -6.25 10.63 5.69
C TYR A 69 -7.45 10.31 4.79
N GLU A 70 -8.08 11.35 4.25
CA GLU A 70 -9.26 11.21 3.38
C GLU A 70 -8.94 10.42 2.10
N GLU A 71 -7.74 10.57 1.55
CA GLU A 71 -7.30 9.80 0.39
C GLU A 71 -7.02 8.33 0.76
N CYS A 72 -6.45 8.07 1.94
CA CYS A 72 -6.27 6.70 2.45
C CYS A 72 -7.62 6.02 2.71
N GLU A 73 -8.58 6.73 3.30
CA GLU A 73 -9.93 6.24 3.53
C GLU A 73 -10.66 5.94 2.22
N ALA A 74 -10.55 6.84 1.24
CA ALA A 74 -11.12 6.63 -0.09
C ALA A 74 -10.49 5.40 -0.80
N ALA A 75 -9.18 5.21 -0.66
CA ALA A 75 -8.49 4.04 -1.20
C ALA A 75 -8.97 2.74 -0.55
N ALA A 76 -9.08 2.69 0.77
CA ALA A 76 -9.62 1.54 1.48
C ALA A 76 -11.06 1.24 1.05
N ASN A 77 -11.91 2.27 0.95
CA ASN A 77 -13.30 2.14 0.51
C ASN A 77 -13.42 1.63 -0.93
N ALA A 78 -12.52 2.05 -1.83
CA ALA A 78 -12.49 1.56 -3.21
C ALA A 78 -12.16 0.05 -3.27
N VAL A 79 -11.23 -0.43 -2.44
CA VAL A 79 -10.91 -1.87 -2.33
C VAL A 79 -12.11 -2.64 -1.77
N LEU A 80 -12.76 -2.12 -0.73
CA LEU A 80 -13.95 -2.72 -0.12
C LEU A 80 -15.11 -2.79 -1.11
N ALA A 81 -15.32 -1.73 -1.91
CA ALA A 81 -16.36 -1.70 -2.94
C ALA A 81 -16.13 -2.75 -4.04
N ARG A 82 -14.86 -3.00 -4.41
CA ARG A 82 -14.51 -3.95 -5.47
C ARG A 82 -14.52 -5.40 -5.00
N TRP A 83 -13.96 -5.69 -3.81
CA TRP A 83 -13.72 -7.06 -3.36
C TRP A 83 -14.36 -7.42 -2.02
N GLY A 84 -15.05 -6.46 -1.38
CA GLY A 84 -15.82 -6.69 -0.16
C GLY A 84 -15.01 -6.81 1.13
N GLN A 85 -13.68 -6.84 1.05
CA GLN A 85 -12.82 -7.06 2.21
C GLN A 85 -11.41 -6.50 2.02
N ILE A 86 -10.70 -6.29 3.15
CA ILE A 86 -9.25 -6.09 3.21
C ILE A 86 -8.74 -7.01 4.31
N ASP A 87 -7.96 -8.03 3.94
CA ASP A 87 -7.43 -9.02 4.88
C ASP A 87 -6.05 -8.63 5.40
N THR A 88 -5.27 -7.93 4.58
CA THR A 88 -3.92 -7.51 4.95
C THR A 88 -3.64 -6.11 4.40
N LEU A 89 -3.04 -5.28 5.25
CA LEU A 89 -2.37 -4.05 4.84
C LEU A 89 -0.85 -4.29 4.86
N VAL A 90 -0.17 -3.94 3.78
CA VAL A 90 1.30 -3.87 3.72
C VAL A 90 1.70 -2.41 3.49
N ALA A 91 2.19 -1.75 4.52
CA ALA A 91 2.59 -0.35 4.44
C ALA A 91 4.06 -0.26 4.02
N THR A 92 4.29 0.06 2.73
CA THR A 92 5.63 0.23 2.15
C THR A 92 5.90 1.66 1.67
N ALA A 93 4.89 2.53 1.62
CA ALA A 93 5.07 3.91 1.22
C ALA A 93 6.06 4.63 2.14
N GLY A 94 7.11 5.19 1.57
CA GLY A 94 8.13 5.89 2.33
C GLY A 94 9.11 6.60 1.41
N ILE A 95 9.79 7.59 1.96
CA ILE A 95 10.85 8.35 1.30
C ILE A 95 12.09 8.42 2.16
N ILE A 96 13.23 8.67 1.53
CA ILE A 96 14.49 8.99 2.19
C ILE A 96 14.95 10.37 1.74
N ARG A 97 15.51 11.15 2.67
CA ARG A 97 16.20 12.40 2.41
C ARG A 97 17.62 12.27 2.94
N HIS A 98 18.58 12.08 2.05
CA HIS A 98 20.00 12.06 2.41
C HIS A 98 20.50 13.50 2.52
N CYS A 99 20.65 13.98 3.75
CA CYS A 99 21.15 15.31 4.05
C CYS A 99 21.85 15.28 5.43
N PRO A 100 23.03 15.92 5.60
CA PRO A 100 23.62 16.15 6.91
C PRO A 100 22.62 16.89 7.81
N ILE A 101 22.61 16.56 9.10
CA ILE A 101 21.57 17.08 10.01
C ILE A 101 21.64 18.60 10.19
N ASP A 102 22.83 19.18 10.11
CA ASP A 102 23.07 20.62 10.20
C ASP A 102 22.70 21.40 8.93
N GLU A 103 22.50 20.67 7.80
CA GLU A 103 22.05 21.23 6.52
C GLU A 103 20.59 20.91 6.21
N MET A 104 19.97 19.99 6.97
CA MET A 104 18.60 19.54 6.73
C MET A 104 17.61 20.66 7.05
N THR A 105 16.75 20.99 6.09
CA THR A 105 15.66 21.94 6.33
C THR A 105 14.50 21.30 7.09
N GLU A 106 13.73 22.12 7.80
CA GLU A 106 12.51 21.66 8.48
C GLU A 106 11.51 21.03 7.49
N ALA A 107 11.42 21.54 6.27
CA ALA A 107 10.55 20.97 5.23
C ALA A 107 10.98 19.56 4.82
N GLN A 108 12.29 19.31 4.67
CA GLN A 108 12.80 17.96 4.37
C GLN A 108 12.55 16.99 5.51
N TRP A 109 12.72 17.43 6.74
CA TRP A 109 12.39 16.64 7.93
C TRP A 109 10.89 16.33 7.97
N GLN A 110 10.05 17.36 7.80
CA GLN A 110 8.59 17.21 7.87
C GLN A 110 8.06 16.28 6.77
N ASP A 111 8.59 16.35 5.55
CA ASP A 111 8.23 15.43 4.46
C ASP A 111 8.43 13.97 4.87
N VAL A 112 9.55 13.64 5.52
CA VAL A 112 9.84 12.27 5.98
C VAL A 112 8.88 11.86 7.08
N VAL A 113 8.61 12.73 8.06
CA VAL A 113 7.64 12.46 9.14
C VAL A 113 6.24 12.26 8.59
N ASP A 114 5.81 13.12 7.68
CA ASP A 114 4.46 13.09 7.13
C ASP A 114 4.21 11.82 6.30
N ILE A 115 5.20 11.35 5.56
CA ILE A 115 5.05 10.15 4.73
C ILE A 115 5.34 8.88 5.54
N ASN A 116 6.51 8.80 6.20
CA ASN A 116 6.99 7.55 6.80
C ASN A 116 6.34 7.23 8.15
N LEU A 117 5.82 8.23 8.86
CA LEU A 117 5.18 8.06 10.17
C LEU A 117 3.68 8.34 10.09
N THR A 118 3.29 9.56 9.75
CA THR A 118 1.87 9.95 9.68
C THR A 118 1.13 9.17 8.60
N GLY A 119 1.77 8.95 7.45
CA GLY A 119 1.20 8.15 6.36
C GLY A 119 0.91 6.70 6.73
N VAL A 120 1.78 6.08 7.53
CA VAL A 120 1.52 4.73 8.08
C VAL A 120 0.32 4.75 9.03
N PHE A 121 0.24 5.75 9.91
CA PHE A 121 -0.92 5.93 10.79
C PHE A 121 -2.22 6.08 9.98
N HIS A 122 -2.23 6.90 8.92
CA HIS A 122 -3.41 7.08 8.07
C HIS A 122 -3.83 5.78 7.37
N ALA A 123 -2.87 5.05 6.80
CA ALA A 123 -3.13 3.77 6.14
C ALA A 123 -3.71 2.73 7.12
N VAL A 124 -3.13 2.61 8.31
CA VAL A 124 -3.64 1.71 9.35
C VAL A 124 -5.04 2.12 9.80
N LYS A 125 -5.24 3.42 10.08
CA LYS A 125 -6.54 3.95 10.51
C LYS A 125 -7.64 3.70 9.48
N SER A 126 -7.33 3.74 8.18
CA SER A 126 -8.31 3.54 7.10
C SER A 126 -8.81 2.10 6.98
N VAL A 127 -8.01 1.09 7.30
CA VAL A 127 -8.37 -0.33 7.14
C VAL A 127 -8.91 -0.98 8.42
N VAL A 128 -8.50 -0.48 9.58
CA VAL A 128 -8.85 -1.08 10.89
C VAL A 128 -10.36 -1.19 11.14
N PRO A 129 -11.23 -0.24 10.76
CA PRO A 129 -12.68 -0.38 10.98
C PRO A 129 -13.24 -1.66 10.36
N SER A 130 -12.95 -1.93 9.09
CA SER A 130 -13.42 -3.14 8.39
C SER A 130 -12.81 -4.44 8.96
N MET A 131 -11.55 -4.41 9.37
CA MET A 131 -10.89 -5.54 10.01
C MET A 131 -11.50 -5.85 11.38
N LYS A 132 -11.84 -4.82 12.17
CA LYS A 132 -12.53 -4.99 13.47
C LYS A 132 -13.91 -5.59 13.32
N GLU A 133 -14.71 -5.10 12.36
CA GLU A 133 -16.04 -5.62 12.08
C GLU A 133 -15.99 -7.11 11.73
N ARG A 134 -15.04 -7.52 10.89
CA ARG A 134 -14.83 -8.91 10.48
C ARG A 134 -14.07 -9.75 11.51
N LYS A 135 -13.54 -9.14 12.56
CA LYS A 135 -12.65 -9.78 13.57
C LYS A 135 -11.47 -10.51 12.95
N TYR A 136 -10.99 -9.99 11.82
CA TYR A 136 -9.88 -10.56 11.05
C TYR A 136 -9.12 -9.47 10.29
N GLY A 137 -7.79 -9.50 10.36
CA GLY A 137 -6.92 -8.61 9.61
C GLY A 137 -5.47 -8.72 10.07
N HIS A 138 -4.55 -8.45 9.15
CA HIS A 138 -3.11 -8.39 9.41
C HIS A 138 -2.55 -7.06 8.92
N ILE A 139 -1.62 -6.50 9.66
CA ILE A 139 -0.94 -5.26 9.30
C ILE A 139 0.56 -5.54 9.33
N VAL A 140 1.21 -5.29 8.21
CA VAL A 140 2.67 -5.39 8.06
C VAL A 140 3.19 -3.99 7.72
N VAL A 141 4.10 -3.48 8.53
CA VAL A 141 4.77 -2.20 8.31
C VAL A 141 6.21 -2.47 7.92
N ILE A 142 6.63 -1.97 6.78
CA ILE A 142 8.02 -2.03 6.35
C ILE A 142 8.75 -0.84 6.95
N SER A 143 9.77 -1.11 7.74
CA SER A 143 10.63 -0.13 8.38
C SER A 143 12.08 -0.33 7.95
N SER A 144 12.87 0.70 8.11
CA SER A 144 14.31 0.69 7.82
C SER A 144 15.07 1.49 8.88
N ILE A 145 16.36 1.29 8.93
CA ILE A 145 17.32 2.05 9.74
C ILE A 145 18.10 3.02 8.86
#